data_4f1994a477232c5128088d9134264cdb
#
_entry.id   4f1994a477232c5128088d9134264cdb
#
_cell.length_a   1.000
_cell.length_b   1.000
_cell.length_c   1.000
_cell.angle_alpha   90.00
_cell.angle_beta   90.00
_cell.angle_gamma   90.00
#
_symmetry.space_group_name_H-M   'P 1'
#
loop_
_entity.id
_entity.type
_entity.pdbx_description
1 polymer ?
#
loop_
_entity_poly.entity_id
_entity_poly.type
_entity_poly.pdbx_seq_one_letter_code
_entity_poly.pdbx_strand_id
1 'polypeptide(L)'
;MTDLLKRRMSDQRIMGIAIALFLGAVTFVLIVRSPISIWNNSEILTDSSVFEYIAFGMQQGEMPYRDMFDHKGPLLYVINYIGMLIQYYKGVWYIEFIAVYLTCFFVYKTARLNCNRLACLGTVIICATLLYNYYEAGNLSEEYAMPFIGIALYIFLDYFLNRNISKIRLMVCGFTAGGVCMLRPNMTALWIVFSLAVILECVQKKKLRDLSFFILYFCIGFFVLVLPLLIWLVVNNSFTQFIDCYIDFNMIYSTGNGGKEVMLRRWE
;
A
#
# COMPACT_ATOMS: atom_id res chain seq x y z
N MET A 1 -40.53 -20.94 5.39
CA MET A 1 -39.78 -19.66 5.27
C MET A 1 -38.34 -19.76 5.84
N THR A 2 -38.14 -20.47 6.94
CA THR A 2 -36.81 -20.64 7.60
C THR A 2 -35.81 -21.49 6.79
N ASP A 3 -36.22 -22.57 6.11
CA ASP A 3 -35.31 -23.45 5.37
C ASP A 3 -34.80 -22.83 4.04
N LEU A 4 -35.63 -22.10 3.35
CA LEU A 4 -35.26 -21.33 2.15
C LEU A 4 -34.24 -20.23 2.49
N LEU A 5 -34.42 -19.55 3.61
CA LEU A 5 -33.45 -18.53 4.08
C LEU A 5 -32.12 -19.15 4.46
N LYS A 6 -32.12 -20.31 5.17
CA LYS A 6 -30.89 -21.06 5.51
C LYS A 6 -30.14 -21.51 4.27
N ARG A 7 -30.86 -22.05 3.27
CA ARG A 7 -30.28 -22.50 1.99
C ARG A 7 -29.65 -21.33 1.23
N ARG A 8 -30.36 -20.20 1.12
CA ARG A 8 -29.84 -18.98 0.46
C ARG A 8 -28.62 -18.41 1.16
N MET A 9 -28.56 -18.45 2.50
CA MET A 9 -27.40 -18.03 3.27
C MET A 9 -26.22 -18.98 3.09
N SER A 10 -26.47 -20.31 2.99
CA SER A 10 -25.45 -21.31 2.68
C SER A 10 -24.84 -21.07 1.31
N ASP A 11 -25.67 -20.87 0.27
CA ASP A 11 -25.22 -20.63 -1.09
C ASP A 11 -24.38 -19.34 -1.21
N GLN A 12 -24.74 -18.29 -0.46
CA GLN A 12 -23.96 -17.06 -0.41
C GLN A 12 -22.60 -17.23 0.26
N ARG A 13 -22.53 -18.05 1.32
CA ARG A 13 -21.26 -18.37 2.00
C ARG A 13 -20.33 -19.20 1.10
N ILE A 14 -20.87 -20.24 0.47
CA ILE A 14 -20.12 -21.07 -0.48
C ILE A 14 -19.55 -20.23 -1.60
N MET A 15 -20.36 -19.34 -2.18
CA MET A 15 -19.92 -18.42 -3.22
C MET A 15 -18.83 -17.45 -2.72
N GLY A 16 -18.95 -16.95 -1.49
CA GLY A 16 -17.91 -16.09 -0.89
C GLY A 16 -16.58 -16.82 -0.74
N ILE A 17 -16.62 -18.07 -0.27
CA ILE A 17 -15.42 -18.92 -0.15
C ILE A 17 -14.81 -19.19 -1.53
N ALA A 18 -15.62 -19.52 -2.53
CA ALA A 18 -15.15 -19.78 -3.89
C ALA A 18 -14.44 -18.54 -4.49
N ILE A 19 -14.98 -17.34 -4.28
CA ILE A 19 -14.35 -16.09 -4.71
C ILE A 19 -13.02 -15.87 -3.96
N ALA A 20 -12.99 -16.08 -2.64
CA ALA A 20 -11.77 -15.93 -1.85
C ALA A 20 -10.67 -16.89 -2.31
N LEU A 21 -10.99 -18.14 -2.57
CA LEU A 21 -10.07 -19.15 -3.10
C LEU A 21 -9.58 -18.78 -4.52
N PHE A 22 -10.47 -18.29 -5.37
CA PHE A 22 -10.10 -17.82 -6.71
C PHE A 22 -9.10 -16.66 -6.62
N LEU A 23 -9.36 -15.65 -5.79
CA LEU A 23 -8.44 -14.52 -5.58
C LEU A 23 -7.10 -14.99 -5.02
N GLY A 24 -7.11 -15.94 -4.09
CA GLY A 24 -5.91 -16.56 -3.56
C GLY A 24 -5.09 -17.29 -4.63
N ALA A 25 -5.75 -18.03 -5.52
CA ALA A 25 -5.11 -18.72 -6.63
C ALA A 25 -4.48 -17.72 -7.63
N VAL A 26 -5.19 -16.65 -7.99
CA VAL A 26 -4.66 -15.59 -8.86
C VAL A 26 -3.42 -14.94 -8.22
N THR A 27 -3.51 -14.58 -6.94
CA THR A 27 -2.40 -14.01 -6.18
C THR A 27 -1.19 -14.95 -6.18
N PHE A 28 -1.42 -16.23 -5.87
CA PHE A 28 -0.35 -17.23 -5.85
C PHE A 28 0.36 -17.36 -7.19
N VAL A 29 -0.39 -17.41 -8.30
CA VAL A 29 0.18 -17.48 -9.65
C VAL A 29 1.03 -16.26 -9.97
N LEU A 30 0.63 -15.07 -9.48
CA LEU A 30 1.39 -13.84 -9.69
C LEU A 30 2.77 -13.89 -9.04
N ILE A 31 2.84 -14.33 -7.77
CA ILE A 31 4.04 -14.14 -6.94
C ILE A 31 4.84 -15.41 -6.68
N VAL A 32 4.38 -16.59 -7.12
CA VAL A 32 5.08 -17.86 -6.85
C VAL A 32 6.47 -17.93 -7.48
N ARG A 33 6.67 -17.23 -8.60
CA ARG A 33 7.95 -17.17 -9.32
C ARG A 33 8.85 -16.00 -8.92
N SER A 34 8.38 -15.14 -8.02
CA SER A 34 9.19 -14.04 -7.49
C SER A 34 10.50 -14.58 -6.88
N PRO A 35 11.66 -13.92 -7.06
CA PRO A 35 12.92 -14.30 -6.44
C PRO A 35 12.85 -14.41 -4.92
N ILE A 36 11.99 -13.59 -4.27
CA ILE A 36 11.76 -13.67 -2.83
C ILE A 36 10.85 -14.83 -2.43
N SER A 37 10.26 -15.54 -3.38
CA SER A 37 9.37 -16.68 -3.11
C SER A 37 10.08 -17.78 -2.32
N ILE A 38 9.34 -18.37 -1.38
CA ILE A 38 9.83 -19.51 -0.59
C ILE A 38 10.16 -20.75 -1.44
N TRP A 39 9.66 -20.80 -2.68
CA TRP A 39 9.93 -21.90 -3.66
C TRP A 39 11.04 -21.56 -4.65
N ASN A 40 11.55 -20.33 -4.62
CA ASN A 40 12.59 -19.90 -5.54
C ASN A 40 13.92 -19.77 -4.80
N ASN A 41 14.97 -20.40 -5.32
CA ASN A 41 16.33 -20.35 -4.77
C ASN A 41 17.27 -19.48 -5.63
N SER A 42 16.72 -18.68 -6.56
CA SER A 42 17.54 -17.73 -7.31
C SER A 42 18.08 -16.60 -6.42
N GLU A 43 19.24 -16.09 -6.79
CA GLU A 43 19.78 -14.89 -6.13
C GLU A 43 18.89 -13.67 -6.44
N ILE A 44 18.67 -12.84 -5.45
CA ILE A 44 17.90 -11.60 -5.58
C ILE A 44 18.91 -10.50 -5.95
N LEU A 45 18.98 -10.16 -7.23
CA LEU A 45 19.87 -9.12 -7.77
C LEU A 45 19.09 -7.85 -8.15
N THR A 46 18.16 -7.39 -7.29
CA THR A 46 17.24 -6.29 -7.57
C THR A 46 17.12 -5.36 -6.38
N ASP A 47 16.31 -4.32 -6.49
CA ASP A 47 15.96 -3.41 -5.40
C ASP A 47 15.54 -4.15 -4.12
N SER A 48 14.88 -5.31 -4.27
CA SER A 48 14.48 -6.16 -3.14
C SER A 48 15.65 -6.57 -2.25
N SER A 49 16.82 -6.87 -2.83
CA SER A 49 18.01 -7.24 -2.05
C SER A 49 18.51 -6.08 -1.16
N VAL A 50 18.34 -4.85 -1.62
CA VAL A 50 18.68 -3.64 -0.82
C VAL A 50 17.75 -3.54 0.39
N PHE A 51 16.45 -3.75 0.20
CA PHE A 51 15.47 -3.66 1.29
C PHE A 51 15.66 -4.77 2.32
N GLU A 52 16.00 -5.98 1.86
CA GLU A 52 16.36 -7.09 2.74
C GLU A 52 17.66 -6.82 3.51
N TYR A 53 18.68 -6.23 2.85
CA TYR A 53 19.92 -5.84 3.50
C TYR A 53 19.67 -4.80 4.60
N ILE A 54 18.84 -3.79 4.32
CA ILE A 54 18.47 -2.79 5.34
C ILE A 54 17.72 -3.45 6.50
N ALA A 55 16.80 -4.36 6.22
CA ALA A 55 16.08 -5.11 7.26
C ALA A 55 17.05 -5.98 8.11
N PHE A 56 18.07 -6.57 7.50
CA PHE A 56 19.12 -7.29 8.21
C PHE A 56 19.94 -6.35 9.12
N GLY A 57 20.37 -5.19 8.61
CA GLY A 57 21.05 -4.17 9.42
C GLY A 57 20.21 -3.73 10.61
N MET A 58 18.90 -3.54 10.43
CA MET A 58 17.97 -3.24 11.53
C MET A 58 17.95 -4.33 12.61
N GLN A 59 18.11 -5.61 12.26
CA GLN A 59 18.28 -6.70 13.25
C GLN A 59 19.61 -6.61 14.02
N GLN A 60 20.63 -6.00 13.43
CA GLN A 60 21.91 -5.75 14.09
C GLN A 60 21.94 -4.44 14.91
N GLY A 61 20.83 -3.69 14.94
CA GLY A 61 20.70 -2.42 15.65
C GLY A 61 21.07 -1.19 14.81
N GLU A 62 21.32 -1.36 13.51
CA GLU A 62 21.52 -0.26 12.58
C GLU A 62 20.19 0.41 12.22
N MET A 63 20.24 1.70 11.87
CA MET A 63 19.05 2.48 11.55
C MET A 63 19.06 2.90 10.07
N PRO A 64 17.93 2.70 9.35
CA PRO A 64 17.75 3.26 8.02
C PRO A 64 18.01 4.76 8.00
N TYR A 65 18.56 5.24 6.91
CA TYR A 65 18.97 6.62 6.66
C TYR A 65 20.17 7.12 7.48
N ARG A 66 20.30 6.72 8.75
CA ARG A 66 21.43 7.11 9.60
C ARG A 66 22.69 6.30 9.31
N ASP A 67 22.56 4.97 9.33
CA ASP A 67 23.66 4.03 9.21
C ASP A 67 23.73 3.39 7.81
N MET A 68 22.60 3.38 7.10
CA MET A 68 22.44 2.81 5.77
C MET A 68 21.71 3.80 4.86
N PHE A 69 22.28 4.10 3.69
CA PHE A 69 21.63 5.00 2.71
C PHE A 69 20.63 4.25 1.87
N ASP A 70 19.40 4.78 1.83
CA ASP A 70 18.41 4.52 0.76
C ASP A 70 17.38 5.67 0.73
N HIS A 71 16.61 5.76 -0.36
CA HIS A 71 15.68 6.86 -0.62
C HIS A 71 14.21 6.43 -0.68
N LYS A 72 13.89 5.22 -0.27
CA LYS A 72 12.51 4.72 -0.15
C LYS A 72 11.90 5.09 1.20
N GLY A 73 10.59 4.92 1.33
CA GLY A 73 9.87 5.28 2.55
C GLY A 73 10.10 4.30 3.71
N PRO A 74 10.05 4.79 4.96
CA PRO A 74 10.39 4.00 6.14
C PRO A 74 9.48 2.80 6.37
N LEU A 75 8.24 2.84 5.88
CA LEU A 75 7.30 1.73 6.00
C LEU A 75 7.78 0.49 5.23
N LEU A 76 8.50 0.66 4.12
CA LEU A 76 9.07 -0.45 3.35
C LEU A 76 10.10 -1.24 4.16
N TYR A 77 10.96 -0.57 4.91
CA TYR A 77 11.97 -1.23 5.76
C TYR A 77 11.33 -1.93 6.95
N VAL A 78 10.29 -1.34 7.54
CA VAL A 78 9.52 -2.00 8.60
C VAL A 78 8.84 -3.26 8.08
N ILE A 79 8.27 -3.25 6.87
CA ILE A 79 7.68 -4.42 6.22
C ILE A 79 8.73 -5.53 6.06
N ASN A 80 9.90 -5.19 5.52
CA ASN A 80 10.98 -6.14 5.31
C ASN A 80 11.55 -6.67 6.64
N TYR A 81 11.68 -5.81 7.65
CA TYR A 81 12.09 -6.21 9.00
C TYR A 81 11.12 -7.21 9.62
N ILE A 82 9.81 -6.95 9.54
CA ILE A 82 8.78 -7.90 10.00
C ILE A 82 8.86 -9.21 9.20
N GLY A 83 9.06 -9.13 7.89
CA GLY A 83 9.27 -10.31 7.05
C GLY A 83 10.42 -11.18 7.55
N MET A 84 11.57 -10.58 7.85
CA MET A 84 12.73 -11.30 8.41
C MET A 84 12.46 -11.94 9.77
N LEU A 85 11.61 -11.32 10.61
CA LEU A 85 11.20 -11.93 11.89
C LEU A 85 10.31 -13.16 11.70
N ILE A 86 9.52 -13.23 10.60
CA ILE A 86 8.67 -14.38 10.27
C ILE A 86 9.55 -15.55 9.77
N GLN A 87 10.38 -15.29 8.79
CA GLN A 87 11.32 -16.26 8.24
C GLN A 87 12.49 -15.53 7.58
N TYR A 88 13.71 -15.88 7.97
CA TYR A 88 14.93 -15.24 7.49
C TYR A 88 15.01 -15.27 5.94
N TYR A 89 15.17 -14.11 5.33
CA TYR A 89 15.22 -13.83 3.87
C TYR A 89 13.98 -14.21 3.04
N LYS A 90 13.06 -14.98 3.56
CA LYS A 90 11.88 -15.45 2.79
C LYS A 90 10.55 -14.99 3.37
N GLY A 91 10.55 -14.47 4.59
CA GLY A 91 9.31 -14.13 5.29
C GLY A 91 8.56 -12.94 4.69
N VAL A 92 9.24 -12.05 3.98
CA VAL A 92 8.62 -10.92 3.28
C VAL A 92 7.63 -11.39 2.21
N TRP A 93 7.84 -12.57 1.61
CA TRP A 93 6.91 -13.15 0.65
C TRP A 93 5.50 -13.38 1.21
N TYR A 94 5.37 -13.73 2.48
CA TYR A 94 4.04 -13.87 3.09
C TYR A 94 3.31 -12.54 3.21
N ILE A 95 4.04 -11.46 3.51
CA ILE A 95 3.47 -10.10 3.59
C ILE A 95 3.09 -9.62 2.20
N GLU A 96 3.92 -9.89 1.20
CA GLU A 96 3.64 -9.61 -0.20
C GLU A 96 2.39 -10.36 -0.68
N PHE A 97 2.25 -11.65 -0.33
CA PHE A 97 1.05 -12.43 -0.63
C PHE A 97 -0.21 -11.72 -0.10
N ILE A 98 -0.18 -11.25 1.14
CA ILE A 98 -1.30 -10.54 1.74
C ILE A 98 -1.57 -9.21 0.99
N ALA A 99 -0.53 -8.45 0.64
CA ALA A 99 -0.66 -7.19 -0.07
C ALA A 99 -1.29 -7.38 -1.46
N VAL A 100 -0.78 -8.33 -2.26
CA VAL A 100 -1.31 -8.63 -3.59
C VAL A 100 -2.73 -9.23 -3.51
N TYR A 101 -2.99 -10.07 -2.53
CA TYR A 101 -4.35 -10.59 -2.29
C TYR A 101 -5.34 -9.48 -1.97
N LEU A 102 -4.99 -8.55 -1.09
CA LEU A 102 -5.82 -7.40 -0.78
C LEU A 102 -6.04 -6.50 -2.02
N THR A 103 -5.01 -6.33 -2.83
CA THR A 103 -5.13 -5.62 -4.11
C THR A 103 -6.18 -6.28 -5.01
N CYS A 104 -6.07 -7.59 -5.27
CA CYS A 104 -7.06 -8.34 -6.04
C CYS A 104 -8.46 -8.29 -5.44
N PHE A 105 -8.57 -8.37 -4.11
CA PHE A 105 -9.83 -8.26 -3.40
C PHE A 105 -10.48 -6.89 -3.59
N PHE A 106 -9.73 -5.79 -3.49
CA PHE A 106 -10.30 -4.45 -3.67
C PHE A 106 -10.57 -4.12 -5.14
N VAL A 107 -9.81 -4.67 -6.09
CA VAL A 107 -10.17 -4.65 -7.52
C VAL A 107 -11.53 -5.31 -7.72
N TYR A 108 -11.74 -6.51 -7.18
CA TYR A 108 -13.03 -7.21 -7.21
C TYR A 108 -14.13 -6.37 -6.55
N LYS A 109 -13.91 -5.84 -5.34
CA LYS A 109 -14.89 -5.03 -4.61
C LYS A 109 -15.28 -3.77 -5.36
N THR A 110 -14.32 -3.09 -5.97
CA THR A 110 -14.55 -1.88 -6.77
C THR A 110 -15.37 -2.19 -8.01
N ALA A 111 -15.01 -3.24 -8.74
CA ALA A 111 -15.79 -3.69 -9.90
C ALA A 111 -17.24 -4.08 -9.52
N ARG A 112 -17.43 -4.66 -8.31
CA ARG A 112 -18.77 -5.02 -7.79
C ARG A 112 -19.69 -3.85 -7.52
N LEU A 113 -19.20 -2.64 -7.49
CA LEU A 113 -20.07 -1.46 -7.38
C LEU A 113 -21.03 -1.33 -8.57
N ASN A 114 -20.60 -1.73 -9.79
CA ASN A 114 -21.36 -1.54 -11.01
C ASN A 114 -21.50 -2.78 -11.91
N CYS A 115 -20.75 -3.88 -11.61
CA CYS A 115 -20.69 -5.06 -12.46
C CYS A 115 -21.27 -6.31 -11.79
N ASN A 116 -21.66 -7.29 -12.60
CA ASN A 116 -22.01 -8.62 -12.12
C ASN A 116 -20.76 -9.39 -11.69
N ARG A 117 -20.94 -10.55 -11.01
CA ARG A 117 -19.84 -11.32 -10.42
C ARG A 117 -18.84 -11.81 -11.47
N LEU A 118 -19.33 -12.30 -12.61
CA LEU A 118 -18.47 -12.85 -13.66
C LEU A 118 -17.57 -11.77 -14.28
N ALA A 119 -18.14 -10.62 -14.59
CA ALA A 119 -17.36 -9.47 -15.07
C ALA A 119 -16.32 -9.01 -14.06
N CYS A 120 -16.62 -9.05 -12.74
CA CYS A 120 -15.66 -8.68 -11.70
C CYS A 120 -14.49 -9.67 -11.63
N LEU A 121 -14.73 -10.98 -11.78
CA LEU A 121 -13.65 -11.97 -11.84
C LEU A 121 -12.80 -11.77 -13.09
N GLY A 122 -13.44 -11.47 -14.25
CA GLY A 122 -12.71 -11.08 -15.47
C GLY A 122 -11.86 -9.83 -15.28
N THR A 123 -12.35 -8.80 -14.58
CA THR A 123 -11.59 -7.60 -14.24
C THR A 123 -10.33 -7.95 -13.41
N VAL A 124 -10.47 -8.83 -12.41
CA VAL A 124 -9.32 -9.27 -11.61
C VAL A 124 -8.27 -9.97 -12.48
N ILE A 125 -8.69 -10.87 -13.38
CA ILE A 125 -7.77 -11.56 -14.29
C ILE A 125 -7.04 -10.56 -15.19
N ILE A 126 -7.75 -9.60 -15.79
CA ILE A 126 -7.15 -8.57 -16.65
C ILE A 126 -6.13 -7.74 -15.86
N CYS A 127 -6.51 -7.24 -14.67
CA CYS A 127 -5.61 -6.46 -13.83
C CYS A 127 -4.38 -7.29 -13.41
N ALA A 128 -4.57 -8.56 -13.03
CA ALA A 128 -3.49 -9.46 -12.67
C ALA A 128 -2.53 -9.71 -13.85
N THR A 129 -3.06 -9.93 -15.05
CA THR A 129 -2.24 -10.12 -16.25
C THR A 129 -1.42 -8.86 -16.59
N LEU A 130 -2.02 -7.68 -16.43
CA LEU A 130 -1.31 -6.42 -16.65
C LEU A 130 -0.22 -6.23 -15.58
N LEU A 131 -0.51 -6.49 -14.31
CA LEU A 131 0.46 -6.42 -13.22
C LEU A 131 1.64 -7.36 -13.44
N TYR A 132 1.42 -8.57 -13.92
CA TYR A 132 2.47 -9.57 -14.16
C TYR A 132 3.61 -9.04 -15.03
N ASN A 133 3.31 -8.16 -16.00
CA ASN A 133 4.31 -7.56 -16.88
C ASN A 133 5.18 -6.50 -16.19
N TYR A 134 4.75 -5.97 -15.04
CA TYR A 134 5.45 -4.95 -14.26
C TYR A 134 6.01 -5.49 -12.94
N TYR A 135 5.82 -6.78 -12.70
CA TYR A 135 6.22 -7.47 -11.48
C TYR A 135 7.67 -7.97 -11.64
N GLU A 136 8.64 -7.05 -11.48
CA GLU A 136 10.04 -7.33 -11.84
C GLU A 136 10.66 -8.43 -10.97
N ALA A 137 10.57 -8.30 -9.66
CA ALA A 137 11.16 -9.27 -8.74
C ALA A 137 10.40 -9.42 -7.41
N GLY A 138 9.30 -8.72 -7.28
CA GLY A 138 8.56 -8.63 -6.02
C GLY A 138 9.24 -7.75 -4.96
N ASN A 139 8.55 -7.56 -3.83
CA ASN A 139 9.01 -6.75 -2.69
C ASN A 139 9.28 -5.28 -3.05
N LEU A 140 8.50 -4.71 -3.97
CA LEU A 140 8.61 -3.31 -4.35
C LEU A 140 7.67 -2.42 -3.51
N SER A 141 8.06 -1.16 -3.30
CA SER A 141 7.24 -0.18 -2.60
C SER A 141 5.86 0.01 -3.22
N GLU A 142 5.78 -0.10 -4.56
CA GLU A 142 4.57 -0.04 -5.36
C GLU A 142 3.57 -1.14 -5.00
N GLU A 143 4.05 -2.35 -4.80
CA GLU A 143 3.22 -3.51 -4.48
C GLU A 143 2.54 -3.36 -3.13
N TYR A 144 3.27 -2.86 -2.14
CA TYR A 144 2.71 -2.55 -0.83
C TYR A 144 1.81 -1.30 -0.84
N ALA A 145 1.98 -0.38 -1.80
CA ALA A 145 1.10 0.76 -1.97
C ALA A 145 -0.24 0.38 -2.64
N MET A 146 -0.27 -0.64 -3.50
CA MET A 146 -1.47 -1.04 -4.24
C MET A 146 -2.68 -1.38 -3.37
N PRO A 147 -2.60 -2.17 -2.27
CA PRO A 147 -3.75 -2.42 -1.41
C PRO A 147 -4.30 -1.13 -0.78
N PHE A 148 -3.46 -0.20 -0.38
CA PHE A 148 -3.89 1.10 0.14
C PHE A 148 -4.65 1.90 -0.93
N ILE A 149 -4.13 1.93 -2.17
CA ILE A 149 -4.79 2.56 -3.31
C ILE A 149 -6.13 1.89 -3.59
N GLY A 150 -6.19 0.56 -3.62
CA GLY A 150 -7.42 -0.21 -3.85
C GLY A 150 -8.50 0.06 -2.79
N ILE A 151 -8.12 0.10 -1.51
CA ILE A 151 -9.01 0.44 -0.40
C ILE A 151 -9.58 1.85 -0.57
N ALA A 152 -8.71 2.83 -0.80
CA ALA A 152 -9.11 4.23 -0.94
C ALA A 152 -10.01 4.42 -2.17
N LEU A 153 -9.65 3.86 -3.32
CA LEU A 153 -10.43 3.91 -4.54
C LEU A 153 -11.85 3.35 -4.32
N TYR A 154 -11.96 2.19 -3.69
CA TYR A 154 -13.25 1.60 -3.33
C TYR A 154 -14.08 2.54 -2.46
N ILE A 155 -13.50 3.13 -1.40
CA ILE A 155 -14.20 4.02 -0.48
C ILE A 155 -14.65 5.30 -1.19
N PHE A 156 -13.80 5.91 -2.00
CA PHE A 156 -14.14 7.13 -2.73
C PHE A 156 -15.25 6.88 -3.75
N LEU A 157 -15.16 5.83 -4.56
CA LEU A 157 -16.17 5.51 -5.56
C LEU A 157 -17.51 5.18 -4.90
N ASP A 158 -17.52 4.40 -3.83
CA ASP A 158 -18.75 4.10 -3.09
C ASP A 158 -19.36 5.37 -2.47
N TYR A 159 -18.53 6.31 -1.95
CA TYR A 159 -19.00 7.61 -1.49
C TYR A 159 -19.66 8.42 -2.62
N PHE A 160 -19.06 8.48 -3.82
CA PHE A 160 -19.63 9.23 -4.93
C PHE A 160 -20.91 8.59 -5.47
N LEU A 161 -21.07 7.28 -5.36
CA LEU A 161 -22.30 6.58 -5.75
C LEU A 161 -23.41 6.74 -4.70
N ASN A 162 -23.09 6.54 -3.42
CA ASN A 162 -24.09 6.43 -2.34
C ASN A 162 -24.21 7.70 -1.49
N ARG A 163 -23.31 8.66 -1.65
CA ARG A 163 -23.28 9.94 -0.90
C ARG A 163 -23.30 9.77 0.62
N ASN A 164 -22.81 8.65 1.11
CA ASN A 164 -22.73 8.33 2.54
C ASN A 164 -21.37 7.75 2.88
N ILE A 165 -20.74 8.27 3.94
CA ILE A 165 -19.46 7.78 4.43
C ILE A 165 -19.44 7.80 5.96
N SER A 166 -18.99 6.70 6.57
CA SER A 166 -18.82 6.60 8.01
C SER A 166 -17.47 7.18 8.46
N LYS A 167 -17.40 7.55 9.75
CA LYS A 167 -16.14 7.99 10.40
C LYS A 167 -14.99 7.02 10.20
N ILE A 168 -15.26 5.73 10.36
CA ILE A 168 -14.24 4.67 10.20
C ILE A 168 -13.72 4.64 8.78
N ARG A 169 -14.58 4.76 7.77
CA ARG A 169 -14.16 4.78 6.36
C ARG A 169 -13.30 6.00 6.03
N LEU A 170 -13.61 7.17 6.62
CA LEU A 170 -12.75 8.36 6.49
C LEU A 170 -11.38 8.15 7.14
N MET A 171 -11.35 7.56 8.35
CA MET A 171 -10.09 7.21 9.00
C MET A 171 -9.29 6.19 8.19
N VAL A 172 -9.93 5.18 7.61
CA VAL A 172 -9.28 4.22 6.72
C VAL A 172 -8.72 4.90 5.47
N CYS A 173 -9.44 5.86 4.87
CA CYS A 173 -8.91 6.67 3.76
C CYS A 173 -7.66 7.45 4.16
N GLY A 174 -7.66 8.09 5.33
CA GLY A 174 -6.48 8.78 5.86
C GLY A 174 -5.32 7.83 6.15
N PHE A 175 -5.60 6.69 6.79
CA PHE A 175 -4.61 5.65 7.08
C PHE A 175 -3.93 5.13 5.79
N THR A 176 -4.72 4.88 4.74
CA THR A 176 -4.19 4.45 3.45
C THR A 176 -3.34 5.54 2.77
N ALA A 177 -3.74 6.81 2.89
CA ALA A 177 -2.94 7.95 2.42
C ALA A 177 -1.58 8.02 3.15
N GLY A 178 -1.59 7.89 4.47
CA GLY A 178 -0.38 7.83 5.29
C GLY A 178 0.53 6.67 4.91
N GLY A 179 -0.05 5.48 4.66
CA GLY A 179 0.68 4.30 4.22
C GLY A 179 1.42 4.53 2.90
N VAL A 180 0.73 5.05 1.89
CA VAL A 180 1.35 5.36 0.60
C VAL A 180 2.37 6.49 0.73
N CYS A 181 2.08 7.53 1.53
CA CYS A 181 3.02 8.61 1.81
C CYS A 181 4.32 8.10 2.46
N MET A 182 4.25 7.08 3.32
CA MET A 182 5.42 6.47 3.99
C MET A 182 6.06 5.32 3.20
N LEU A 183 5.51 4.95 2.04
CA LEU A 183 6.11 4.02 1.07
C LEU A 183 6.71 4.77 -0.12
N ARG A 184 5.87 5.58 -0.80
CA ARG A 184 6.23 6.27 -2.04
C ARG A 184 5.30 7.50 -2.29
N PRO A 185 5.71 8.73 -1.96
CA PRO A 185 4.86 9.92 -1.96
C PRO A 185 4.25 10.26 -3.33
N ASN A 186 4.96 9.97 -4.43
CA ASN A 186 4.49 10.24 -5.79
C ASN A 186 3.23 9.43 -6.18
N MET A 187 2.88 8.38 -5.44
CA MET A 187 1.67 7.59 -5.66
C MET A 187 0.43 8.13 -4.93
N THR A 188 0.53 9.28 -4.25
CA THR A 188 -0.59 9.90 -3.51
C THR A 188 -1.59 10.65 -4.37
N ALA A 189 -1.40 10.74 -5.68
CA ALA A 189 -2.24 11.47 -6.61
C ALA A 189 -3.74 11.15 -6.50
N LEU A 190 -4.09 9.88 -6.23
CA LEU A 190 -5.47 9.44 -6.00
C LEU A 190 -6.16 10.28 -4.91
N TRP A 191 -5.54 10.41 -3.75
CA TRP A 191 -6.12 11.15 -2.61
C TRP A 191 -6.22 12.64 -2.90
N ILE A 192 -5.24 13.21 -3.61
CA ILE A 192 -5.29 14.62 -4.02
C ILE A 192 -6.51 14.88 -4.90
N VAL A 193 -6.69 14.09 -5.97
CA VAL A 193 -7.78 14.27 -6.93
C VAL A 193 -9.15 14.08 -6.25
N PHE A 194 -9.34 13.00 -5.51
CA PHE A 194 -10.63 12.73 -4.87
C PHE A 194 -10.93 13.67 -3.70
N SER A 195 -9.93 14.07 -2.92
CA SER A 195 -10.11 15.05 -1.85
C SER A 195 -10.51 16.41 -2.42
N LEU A 196 -9.88 16.86 -3.52
CA LEU A 196 -10.28 18.08 -4.22
C LEU A 196 -11.73 18.01 -4.71
N ALA A 197 -12.16 16.88 -5.27
CA ALA A 197 -13.54 16.68 -5.71
C ALA A 197 -14.52 16.76 -4.54
N VAL A 198 -14.20 16.17 -3.39
CA VAL A 198 -15.03 16.25 -2.16
C VAL A 198 -15.08 17.67 -1.61
N ILE A 199 -13.93 18.37 -1.57
CA ILE A 199 -13.87 19.77 -1.11
C ILE A 199 -14.74 20.66 -2.00
N LEU A 200 -14.59 20.56 -3.33
CA LEU A 200 -15.37 21.35 -4.28
C LEU A 200 -16.87 21.07 -4.12
N GLU A 201 -17.27 19.82 -3.97
CA GLU A 201 -18.68 19.46 -3.73
C GLU A 201 -19.20 20.08 -2.43
N CYS A 202 -18.46 19.99 -1.33
CA CYS A 202 -18.87 20.55 -0.03
C CYS A 202 -18.97 22.07 -0.07
N VAL A 203 -18.05 22.75 -0.74
CA VAL A 203 -18.07 24.22 -0.91
C VAL A 203 -19.26 24.65 -1.77
N GLN A 204 -19.48 24.01 -2.91
CA GLN A 204 -20.63 24.33 -3.81
C GLN A 204 -21.97 24.13 -3.12
N LYS A 205 -22.09 23.08 -2.30
CA LYS A 205 -23.33 22.77 -1.54
C LYS A 205 -23.42 23.49 -0.22
N LYS A 206 -22.45 24.37 0.13
CA LYS A 206 -22.36 25.09 1.41
C LYS A 206 -22.38 24.17 2.63
N LYS A 207 -21.81 22.96 2.53
CA LYS A 207 -21.74 21.95 3.59
C LYS A 207 -20.39 21.98 4.33
N LEU A 208 -20.01 23.15 4.83
CA LEU A 208 -18.71 23.36 5.48
C LEU A 208 -18.52 22.52 6.75
N ARG A 209 -19.63 22.24 7.47
CA ARG A 209 -19.60 21.37 8.67
C ARG A 209 -19.23 19.92 8.29
N ASP A 210 -19.78 19.42 7.16
CA ASP A 210 -19.45 18.08 6.67
C ASP A 210 -17.99 18.03 6.23
N LEU A 211 -17.48 19.09 5.59
CA LEU A 211 -16.08 19.21 5.19
C LEU A 211 -15.13 19.15 6.39
N SER A 212 -15.41 19.93 7.46
CA SER A 212 -14.60 19.90 8.69
C SER A 212 -14.59 18.51 9.32
N PHE A 213 -15.72 17.82 9.32
CA PHE A 213 -15.83 16.44 9.79
C PHE A 213 -14.98 15.48 8.92
N PHE A 214 -15.00 15.61 7.59
CA PHE A 214 -14.22 14.78 6.68
C PHE A 214 -12.72 14.98 6.89
N ILE A 215 -12.27 16.24 6.98
CA ILE A 215 -10.87 16.57 7.23
C ILE A 215 -10.42 15.98 8.57
N LEU A 216 -11.19 16.16 9.64
CA LEU A 216 -10.83 15.69 10.98
C LEU A 216 -10.57 14.17 10.99
N TYR A 217 -11.52 13.37 10.52
CA TYR A 217 -11.39 11.91 10.56
C TYR A 217 -10.35 11.38 9.58
N PHE A 218 -10.19 12.05 8.44
CA PHE A 218 -9.09 11.74 7.51
C PHE A 218 -7.73 11.99 8.16
N CYS A 219 -7.52 13.15 8.78
CA CYS A 219 -6.27 13.47 9.48
C CYS A 219 -5.99 12.50 10.64
N ILE A 220 -7.01 12.14 11.45
CA ILE A 220 -6.83 11.13 12.50
C ILE A 220 -6.29 9.83 11.89
N GLY A 221 -6.92 9.33 10.82
CA GLY A 221 -6.47 8.11 10.16
C GLY A 221 -5.05 8.21 9.60
N PHE A 222 -4.72 9.33 8.96
CA PHE A 222 -3.38 9.60 8.42
C PHE A 222 -2.31 9.54 9.51
N PHE A 223 -2.53 10.24 10.60
CA PHE A 223 -1.55 10.32 11.68
C PHE A 223 -1.45 9.04 12.51
N VAL A 224 -2.47 8.18 12.54
CA VAL A 224 -2.39 6.85 13.19
C VAL A 224 -1.28 6.00 12.59
N LEU A 225 -1.00 6.10 11.29
CA LEU A 225 0.10 5.38 10.65
C LEU A 225 1.40 6.17 10.66
N VAL A 226 1.34 7.46 10.35
CA VAL A 226 2.54 8.28 10.12
C VAL A 226 3.28 8.60 11.42
N LEU A 227 2.54 8.97 12.49
CA LEU A 227 3.17 9.37 13.75
C LEU A 227 4.06 8.29 14.39
N PRO A 228 3.65 7.02 14.50
CA PRO A 228 4.52 5.99 15.06
C PRO A 228 5.84 5.86 14.31
N LEU A 229 5.82 5.95 12.96
CA LEU A 229 7.04 5.88 12.14
C LEU A 229 7.94 7.10 12.37
N LEU A 230 7.35 8.31 12.40
CA LEU A 230 8.14 9.53 12.68
C LEU A 230 8.72 9.53 14.09
N ILE A 231 7.95 9.12 15.10
CA ILE A 231 8.44 8.99 16.48
C ILE A 231 9.59 7.99 16.54
N TRP A 232 9.46 6.84 15.87
CA TRP A 232 10.53 5.84 15.79
C TRP A 232 11.81 6.43 15.20
N LEU A 233 11.73 7.19 14.11
CA LEU A 233 12.89 7.87 13.50
C LEU A 233 13.51 8.92 14.43
N VAL A 234 12.68 9.71 15.13
CA VAL A 234 13.16 10.74 16.06
C VAL A 234 13.88 10.11 17.26
N VAL A 235 13.28 9.10 17.89
CA VAL A 235 13.84 8.41 19.06
C VAL A 235 15.20 7.75 18.75
N ASN A 236 15.38 7.29 17.51
CA ASN A 236 16.62 6.65 17.07
C ASN A 236 17.59 7.62 16.37
N ASN A 237 17.40 8.93 16.47
CA ASN A 237 18.27 9.95 15.87
C ASN A 237 18.48 9.78 14.35
N SER A 238 17.46 9.31 13.63
CA SER A 238 17.48 9.08 12.17
C SER A 238 16.57 10.04 11.39
N PHE A 239 15.88 10.96 12.09
CA PHE A 239 14.86 11.81 11.46
C PHE A 239 15.45 12.83 10.48
N THR A 240 16.58 13.47 10.81
CA THR A 240 17.24 14.44 9.93
C THR A 240 17.68 13.75 8.64
N GLN A 241 18.32 12.60 8.76
CA GLN A 241 18.78 11.81 7.61
C GLN A 241 17.61 11.27 6.78
N PHE A 242 16.48 10.95 7.42
CA PHE A 242 15.24 10.63 6.71
C PHE A 242 14.77 11.79 5.83
N ILE A 243 14.76 13.03 6.33
CA ILE A 243 14.39 14.19 5.51
C ILE A 243 15.33 14.31 4.32
N ASP A 244 16.65 14.28 4.56
CA ASP A 244 17.65 14.40 3.51
C ASP A 244 17.55 13.29 2.44
N CYS A 245 17.38 12.03 2.87
CA CYS A 245 17.36 10.88 1.95
C CYS A 245 16.00 10.70 1.27
N TYR A 246 14.90 10.84 2.04
CA TYR A 246 13.57 10.53 1.53
C TYR A 246 12.89 11.72 0.87
N ILE A 247 13.12 12.94 1.34
CA ILE A 247 12.48 14.15 0.78
C ILE A 247 13.44 14.83 -0.19
N ASP A 248 14.58 15.34 0.29
CA ASP A 248 15.46 16.21 -0.50
C ASP A 248 16.10 15.47 -1.67
N PHE A 249 16.61 14.25 -1.43
CA PHE A 249 17.19 13.44 -2.49
C PHE A 249 16.17 13.11 -3.59
N ASN A 250 14.95 12.70 -3.25
CA ASN A 250 13.92 12.41 -4.25
C ASN A 250 13.46 13.66 -5.01
N MET A 251 13.43 14.83 -4.37
CA MET A 251 13.12 16.10 -5.07
C MET A 251 14.20 16.44 -6.10
N ILE A 252 15.47 16.33 -5.75
CA ILE A 252 16.59 16.62 -6.65
C ILE A 252 16.67 15.57 -7.77
N TYR A 253 16.50 14.29 -7.44
CA TYR A 253 16.49 13.20 -8.42
C TYR A 253 15.40 13.39 -9.47
N SER A 254 14.22 13.85 -9.07
CA SER A 254 13.09 14.10 -9.98
C SER A 254 13.31 15.26 -10.95
N THR A 255 14.19 16.23 -10.61
CA THR A 255 14.49 17.40 -11.47
C THR A 255 15.54 17.11 -12.55
N GLY A 256 16.07 15.90 -12.63
CA GLY A 256 17.07 15.50 -13.65
C GLY A 256 18.47 16.07 -13.45
N ASN A 257 18.70 16.90 -12.45
CA ASN A 257 20.01 17.51 -12.13
C ASN A 257 20.90 16.61 -11.28
N GLY A 258 20.87 15.32 -11.58
CA GLY A 258 21.86 14.34 -11.16
C GLY A 258 22.09 14.22 -9.65
N GLY A 259 21.51 13.21 -9.03
CA GLY A 259 21.77 12.82 -7.63
C GLY A 259 23.26 12.61 -7.27
N LYS A 260 24.19 12.71 -8.22
CA LYS A 260 25.65 12.69 -8.01
C LYS A 260 26.17 13.85 -7.17
N GLU A 261 25.66 15.09 -7.37
CA GLU A 261 26.12 16.22 -6.58
C GLU A 261 25.68 16.18 -5.10
N VAL A 262 24.51 15.63 -4.83
CA VAL A 262 24.01 15.47 -3.45
C VAL A 262 24.75 14.37 -2.71
N MET A 263 25.05 13.27 -3.40
CA MET A 263 25.90 12.20 -2.84
C MET A 263 27.29 12.71 -2.46
N LEU A 264 27.93 13.49 -3.31
CA LEU A 264 29.29 13.99 -3.09
C LEU A 264 29.38 14.97 -1.92
N ARG A 265 28.40 15.87 -1.73
CA ARG A 265 28.39 16.86 -0.62
C ARG A 265 28.21 16.24 0.77
N ARG A 266 27.85 14.98 0.88
CA ARG A 266 27.53 14.34 2.15
C ARG A 266 28.66 13.44 2.69
N TRP A 267 29.61 13.09 1.84
CA TRP A 267 30.76 12.25 2.19
C TRP A 267 32.07 13.08 2.30
N GLU A 268 31.98 14.41 2.08
CA GLU A 268 33.01 15.39 2.47
C GLU A 268 32.71 15.94 3.89
#